data_dfb1c14e63719794d73eda8d309f4eb6
#
_entry.id   dfb1c14e63719794d73eda8d309f4eb6
#
_cell.length_a   1.000
_cell.length_b   1.000
_cell.length_c   1.000
_cell.angle_alpha   90.00
_cell.angle_beta   90.00
_cell.angle_gamma   90.00
#
_symmetry.space_group_name_H-M   'P 1'
#
loop_
_entity.id
_entity.type
_entity.pdbx_description
1 polymer ?
#
loop_
_entity_poly.entity_id
_entity_poly.type
_entity_poly.pdbx_seq_one_letter_code
_entity_poly.pdbx_strand_id
1 'polypeptide(L)'
;PDLIEDRPLVVSVSGGKDSTAMCLHLKELGLDFVPVFMDTGWETAQTYQYVKEYLPKIVGEITWLRKDVELTEDLESIAQHYENRLGHYSAMVRICIKKGLFPSKMRRWCTERLKTEPMKEYLAGLDYEPVDAVGIRAAESVSRSKMPEWEWSDFFDCEIWRPLIKWSEQDVIDIH
;
A
#
# COMPACT_ATOMS: atom_id res chain seq x y z
N PRO A 1 6.75 -6.02 21.41
CA PRO A 1 5.64 -6.96 21.57
C PRO A 1 4.48 -6.33 22.35
N ASP A 2 4.77 -5.66 23.49
CA ASP A 2 3.76 -5.15 24.41
C ASP A 2 2.86 -4.03 23.84
N LEU A 3 3.26 -3.39 22.72
CA LEU A 3 2.49 -2.33 22.06
C LEU A 3 1.47 -2.88 21.03
N ILE A 4 1.53 -4.18 20.74
CA ILE A 4 0.64 -4.84 19.76
C ILE A 4 -0.43 -5.69 20.46
N GLU A 5 -0.34 -5.88 21.81
CA GLU A 5 -1.23 -6.75 22.57
C GLU A 5 -2.70 -6.51 22.19
N ASP A 6 -3.32 -7.52 21.55
CA ASP A 6 -4.71 -7.57 21.12
C ASP A 6 -5.17 -6.51 20.10
N ARG A 7 -4.24 -5.74 19.52
CA ARG A 7 -4.58 -4.73 18.50
C ARG A 7 -4.41 -5.31 17.10
N PRO A 8 -5.44 -5.22 16.25
CA PRO A 8 -5.35 -5.71 14.89
C PRO A 8 -4.32 -4.93 14.06
N LEU A 9 -3.41 -5.67 13.40
CA LEU A 9 -2.46 -5.10 12.47
C LEU A 9 -3.09 -4.98 11.09
N VAL A 10 -3.00 -3.81 10.47
CA VAL A 10 -3.27 -3.59 9.06
C VAL A 10 -1.94 -3.48 8.34
N VAL A 11 -1.75 -4.22 7.27
CA VAL A 11 -0.46 -4.35 6.60
C VAL A 11 -0.57 -3.95 5.14
N SER A 12 0.07 -2.83 4.77
CA SER A 12 0.13 -2.41 3.37
C SER A 12 1.03 -3.34 2.55
N VAL A 13 0.43 -4.08 1.60
CA VAL A 13 1.14 -4.94 0.67
C VAL A 13 1.18 -4.31 -0.73
N SER A 14 2.33 -4.39 -1.40
CA SER A 14 2.53 -3.83 -2.75
C SER A 14 2.92 -4.88 -3.80
N GLY A 15 3.09 -6.13 -3.39
CA GLY A 15 3.67 -7.18 -4.22
C GLY A 15 5.19 -7.05 -4.44
N GLY A 16 5.84 -6.09 -3.75
CA GLY A 16 7.29 -5.95 -3.74
C GLY A 16 7.97 -6.74 -2.62
N LYS A 17 9.27 -6.99 -2.75
CA LYS A 17 10.06 -7.79 -1.81
C LYS A 17 9.94 -7.32 -0.36
N ASP A 18 10.02 -6.03 -0.10
CA ASP A 18 10.02 -5.50 1.26
C ASP A 18 8.65 -5.68 1.96
N SER A 19 7.54 -5.45 1.26
CA SER A 19 6.21 -5.69 1.82
C SER A 19 5.92 -7.18 2.05
N THR A 20 6.46 -8.05 1.19
CA THR A 20 6.36 -9.51 1.39
C THR A 20 7.23 -9.96 2.56
N ALA A 21 8.48 -9.46 2.66
CA ALA A 21 9.37 -9.73 3.80
C ALA A 21 8.73 -9.32 5.14
N MET A 22 8.04 -8.17 5.16
CA MET A 22 7.30 -7.73 6.34
C MET A 22 6.22 -8.75 6.73
N CYS A 23 5.42 -9.21 5.78
CA CYS A 23 4.39 -10.22 6.06
C CYS A 23 4.98 -11.53 6.58
N LEU A 24 6.10 -11.99 6.00
CA LEU A 24 6.81 -13.18 6.47
C LEU A 24 7.31 -12.99 7.91
N HIS A 25 7.92 -11.85 8.19
CA HIS A 25 8.41 -11.51 9.53
C HIS A 25 7.28 -11.47 10.58
N LEU A 26 6.15 -10.84 10.25
CA LEU A 26 5.00 -10.83 11.16
C LEU A 26 4.48 -12.25 11.45
N LYS A 27 4.48 -13.12 10.44
CA LYS A 27 4.13 -14.54 10.62
C LYS A 27 5.12 -15.31 11.51
N GLU A 28 6.42 -15.08 11.35
CA GLU A 28 7.44 -15.66 12.23
C GLU A 28 7.25 -15.21 13.69
N LEU A 29 6.78 -13.97 13.89
CA LEU A 29 6.43 -13.45 15.21
C LEU A 29 5.10 -14.01 15.76
N GLY A 30 4.34 -14.77 14.93
CA GLY A 30 3.03 -15.31 15.33
C GLY A 30 1.94 -14.26 15.41
N LEU A 31 2.08 -13.14 14.70
CA LEU A 31 1.13 -12.03 14.70
C LEU A 31 0.09 -12.19 13.59
N ASP A 32 -1.18 -12.03 13.94
CA ASP A 32 -2.26 -11.93 12.96
C ASP A 32 -2.34 -10.52 12.38
N PHE A 33 -2.66 -10.42 11.08
CA PHE A 33 -2.78 -9.15 10.40
C PHE A 33 -3.73 -9.20 9.20
N VAL A 34 -4.25 -8.04 8.82
CA VAL A 34 -5.09 -7.84 7.63
C VAL A 34 -4.24 -7.25 6.50
N PRO A 35 -3.92 -8.02 5.45
CA PRO A 35 -3.17 -7.50 4.32
C PRO A 35 -4.07 -6.65 3.42
N VAL A 36 -3.59 -5.45 3.05
CA VAL A 36 -4.33 -4.47 2.25
C VAL A 36 -3.50 -4.08 1.03
N PHE A 37 -4.07 -4.22 -0.16
CA PHE A 37 -3.44 -3.81 -1.42
C PHE A 37 -4.14 -2.58 -2.01
N MET A 38 -3.36 -1.54 -2.33
CA MET A 38 -3.85 -0.31 -2.99
C MET A 38 -3.80 -0.51 -4.50
N ASP A 39 -4.94 -0.83 -5.11
CA ASP A 39 -5.05 -0.98 -6.57
C ASP A 39 -5.13 0.40 -7.25
N THR A 40 -4.04 0.84 -7.83
CA THR A 40 -3.98 2.10 -8.58
C THR A 40 -4.46 1.95 -10.03
N GLY A 41 -4.62 0.72 -10.52
CA GLY A 41 -4.87 0.43 -11.94
C GLY A 41 -3.64 0.70 -12.82
N TRP A 42 -2.42 0.75 -12.25
CA TRP A 42 -1.17 1.03 -12.96
C TRP A 42 -0.03 0.08 -12.59
N GLU A 43 -0.37 -1.05 -11.99
CA GLU A 43 0.62 -2.07 -11.66
C GLU A 43 0.92 -2.94 -12.90
N THR A 44 2.10 -3.58 -12.94
CA THR A 44 2.42 -4.50 -14.03
C THR A 44 1.56 -5.77 -13.96
N ALA A 45 1.38 -6.47 -15.08
CA ALA A 45 0.65 -7.74 -15.12
C ALA A 45 1.24 -8.77 -14.14
N GLN A 46 2.57 -8.79 -14.00
CA GLN A 46 3.28 -9.66 -13.06
C GLN A 46 2.95 -9.33 -11.61
N THR A 47 2.87 -8.03 -11.26
CA THR A 47 2.47 -7.59 -9.92
C THR A 47 1.05 -8.03 -9.62
N TYR A 48 0.11 -7.80 -10.55
CA TYR A 48 -1.27 -8.26 -10.39
C TYR A 48 -1.37 -9.78 -10.22
N GLN A 49 -0.64 -10.53 -11.04
CA GLN A 49 -0.61 -11.98 -10.93
C GLN A 49 -0.07 -12.41 -9.57
N TYR A 50 1.05 -11.81 -9.13
CA TYR A 50 1.63 -12.12 -7.84
C TYR A 50 0.68 -11.86 -6.67
N VAL A 51 0.05 -10.67 -6.64
CA VAL A 51 -0.87 -10.29 -5.56
C VAL A 51 -2.17 -11.10 -5.58
N LYS A 52 -2.63 -11.56 -6.74
CA LYS A 52 -3.86 -12.37 -6.87
C LYS A 52 -3.67 -13.86 -6.61
N GLU A 53 -2.54 -14.43 -7.06
CA GLU A 53 -2.38 -15.89 -7.10
C GLU A 53 -1.35 -16.42 -6.09
N TYR A 54 -0.29 -15.66 -5.80
CA TYR A 54 0.83 -16.13 -5.00
C TYR A 54 0.83 -15.55 -3.58
N LEU A 55 0.71 -14.25 -3.44
CA LEU A 55 0.76 -13.58 -2.14
C LEU A 55 -0.35 -14.07 -1.18
N PRO A 56 -1.60 -14.36 -1.61
CA PRO A 56 -2.62 -14.89 -0.71
C PRO A 56 -2.27 -16.26 -0.09
N LYS A 57 -1.43 -17.06 -0.74
CA LYS A 57 -0.95 -18.33 -0.17
C LYS A 57 -0.03 -18.12 1.03
N ILE A 58 0.58 -16.94 1.11
CA ILE A 58 1.48 -16.53 2.19
C ILE A 58 0.69 -15.79 3.28
N VAL A 59 -0.11 -14.81 2.90
CA VAL A 59 -0.70 -13.83 3.84
C VAL A 59 -2.19 -14.03 4.13
N GLY A 60 -2.86 -14.96 3.43
CA GLY A 60 -4.30 -15.11 3.48
C GLY A 60 -5.02 -14.16 2.52
N GLU A 61 -6.30 -13.95 2.75
CA GLU A 61 -7.14 -13.09 1.91
C GLU A 61 -6.67 -11.63 1.97
N ILE A 62 -6.53 -11.00 0.80
CA ILE A 62 -6.06 -9.62 0.68
C ILE A 62 -7.25 -8.69 0.46
N THR A 63 -7.37 -7.66 1.27
CA THR A 63 -8.32 -6.56 1.06
C THR A 63 -7.82 -5.66 -0.06
N TRP A 64 -8.63 -5.47 -1.10
CA TRP A 64 -8.30 -4.61 -2.23
C TRP A 64 -8.98 -3.26 -2.07
N LEU A 65 -8.20 -2.19 -1.98
CA LEU A 65 -8.71 -0.82 -1.97
C LEU A 65 -8.41 -0.14 -3.30
N ARG A 66 -9.41 0.52 -3.85
CA ARG A 66 -9.30 1.29 -5.09
C ARG A 66 -10.05 2.60 -4.95
N LYS A 67 -9.42 3.69 -5.37
CA LYS A 67 -10.09 4.98 -5.45
C LYS A 67 -10.90 5.09 -6.74
N ASP A 68 -12.17 5.38 -6.61
CA ASP A 68 -12.98 5.78 -7.75
C ASP A 68 -12.73 7.24 -8.09
N VAL A 69 -12.46 7.49 -9.36
CA VAL A 69 -12.15 8.84 -9.88
C VAL A 69 -13.24 9.24 -10.85
N GLU A 70 -14.14 10.10 -10.38
CA GLU A 70 -15.18 10.70 -11.22
C GLU A 70 -14.58 11.71 -12.19
N LEU A 71 -15.03 11.66 -13.43
CA LEU A 71 -14.66 12.56 -14.52
C LEU A 71 -15.90 13.25 -15.07
N THR A 72 -15.70 14.36 -15.78
CA THR A 72 -16.75 14.96 -16.59
C THR A 72 -17.01 14.13 -17.85
N GLU A 73 -18.17 14.27 -18.46
CA GLU A 73 -18.59 13.44 -19.60
C GLU A 73 -17.58 13.47 -20.78
N ASP A 74 -17.00 14.64 -21.07
CA ASP A 74 -15.98 14.82 -22.09
C ASP A 74 -14.67 14.09 -21.78
N LEU A 75 -14.27 14.03 -20.50
CA LEU A 75 -13.06 13.32 -20.05
C LEU A 75 -13.30 11.81 -19.89
N GLU A 76 -14.54 11.40 -19.63
CA GLU A 76 -14.92 9.99 -19.48
C GLU A 76 -14.63 9.19 -20.75
N SER A 77 -14.95 9.75 -21.93
CA SER A 77 -14.69 9.09 -23.22
C SER A 77 -13.18 8.87 -23.46
N ILE A 78 -12.36 9.82 -23.00
CA ILE A 78 -10.88 9.70 -23.09
C ILE A 78 -10.40 8.60 -22.15
N ALA A 79 -10.87 8.58 -20.90
CA ALA A 79 -10.49 7.57 -19.93
C ALA A 79 -10.87 6.16 -20.41
N GLN A 80 -12.08 6.00 -20.92
CA GLN A 80 -12.57 4.73 -21.47
C GLN A 80 -11.71 4.21 -22.64
N HIS A 81 -11.23 5.11 -23.51
CA HIS A 81 -10.30 4.73 -24.59
C HIS A 81 -9.03 4.07 -24.05
N TYR A 82 -8.42 4.64 -23.01
CA TYR A 82 -7.20 4.07 -22.40
C TYR A 82 -7.49 2.81 -21.58
N GLU A 83 -8.58 2.78 -20.82
CA GLU A 83 -8.98 1.62 -20.03
C GLU A 83 -9.30 0.41 -20.89
N ASN A 84 -9.93 0.60 -22.06
CA ASN A 84 -10.14 -0.45 -23.04
C ASN A 84 -8.83 -1.07 -23.55
N ARG A 85 -7.78 -0.25 -23.70
CA ARG A 85 -6.43 -0.75 -24.08
C ARG A 85 -5.72 -1.48 -22.95
N LEU A 86 -5.97 -1.07 -21.70
CA LEU A 86 -5.43 -1.74 -20.52
C LEU A 86 -6.23 -3.03 -20.18
N GLY A 87 -7.48 -3.12 -20.61
CA GLY A 87 -8.38 -4.20 -20.26
C GLY A 87 -8.97 -4.12 -18.85
N HIS A 88 -8.78 -2.98 -18.15
CA HIS A 88 -9.32 -2.77 -16.83
C HIS A 88 -9.42 -1.26 -16.48
N TYR A 89 -10.22 -0.95 -15.46
CA TYR A 89 -10.30 0.38 -14.85
C TYR A 89 -8.95 0.81 -14.28
N SER A 90 -8.57 2.07 -14.49
CA SER A 90 -7.33 2.62 -13.96
C SER A 90 -7.54 3.98 -13.28
N ALA A 91 -7.54 3.99 -11.96
CA ALA A 91 -7.59 5.22 -11.16
C ALA A 91 -6.42 6.17 -11.50
N MET A 92 -5.23 5.61 -11.80
CA MET A 92 -4.07 6.39 -12.22
C MET A 92 -4.32 7.12 -13.55
N VAL A 93 -4.84 6.42 -14.57
CA VAL A 93 -5.17 7.03 -15.87
C VAL A 93 -6.20 8.14 -15.67
N ARG A 94 -7.27 7.86 -14.95
CA ARG A 94 -8.35 8.83 -14.70
C ARG A 94 -7.86 10.09 -14.01
N ILE A 95 -7.05 9.96 -12.97
CA ILE A 95 -6.54 11.14 -12.26
C ILE A 95 -5.51 11.91 -13.08
N CYS A 96 -4.72 11.23 -13.96
CA CYS A 96 -3.84 11.90 -14.92
C CYS A 96 -4.64 12.74 -15.92
N ILE A 97 -5.73 12.19 -16.46
CA ILE A 97 -6.64 12.89 -17.37
C ILE A 97 -7.28 14.09 -16.66
N LYS A 98 -7.84 13.88 -15.46
CA LYS A 98 -8.46 14.93 -14.65
C LYS A 98 -7.51 16.10 -14.35
N LYS A 99 -6.23 15.80 -14.14
CA LYS A 99 -5.19 16.81 -13.85
C LYS A 99 -4.49 17.36 -15.09
N GLY A 100 -4.67 16.74 -16.26
CA GLY A 100 -3.96 17.09 -17.48
C GLY A 100 -2.45 16.86 -17.41
N LEU A 101 -1.96 16.01 -16.49
CA LEU A 101 -0.52 15.76 -16.31
C LEU A 101 -0.24 14.41 -15.64
N PHE A 102 0.94 13.85 -15.90
CA PHE A 102 1.47 12.70 -15.18
C PHE A 102 2.15 13.10 -13.86
N PRO A 103 2.18 12.19 -12.87
CA PRO A 103 2.93 12.42 -11.64
C PRO A 103 4.43 12.49 -11.93
N SER A 104 5.15 13.20 -11.08
CA SER A 104 6.60 13.29 -11.15
C SER A 104 7.22 13.12 -9.76
N LYS A 105 8.55 12.99 -9.70
CA LYS A 105 9.27 12.91 -8.41
C LYS A 105 8.96 14.10 -7.49
N MET A 106 8.70 15.28 -8.07
CA MET A 106 8.36 16.51 -7.34
C MET A 106 6.87 16.64 -7.03
N ARG A 107 6.02 15.92 -7.78
CA ARG A 107 4.56 16.02 -7.66
C ARG A 107 3.98 14.61 -7.49
N ARG A 108 4.07 14.10 -6.27
CA ARG A 108 3.68 12.73 -5.92
C ARG A 108 2.21 12.60 -5.50
N TRP A 109 1.34 13.39 -6.09
CA TRP A 109 -0.09 13.36 -5.82
C TRP A 109 -0.73 11.96 -6.04
N CYS A 110 -0.12 11.13 -6.89
CA CYS A 110 -0.57 9.76 -7.09
C CYS A 110 -0.47 8.92 -5.81
N THR A 111 0.59 9.10 -5.02
CA THR A 111 0.73 8.41 -3.72
C THR A 111 -0.35 8.88 -2.76
N GLU A 112 -0.53 10.20 -2.63
CA GLU A 112 -1.54 10.80 -1.75
C GLU A 112 -2.95 10.33 -2.12
N ARG A 113 -3.37 10.54 -3.37
CA ARG A 113 -4.75 10.32 -3.81
C ARG A 113 -5.12 8.86 -4.01
N LEU A 114 -4.18 8.01 -4.43
CA LEU A 114 -4.47 6.63 -4.81
C LEU A 114 -4.00 5.59 -3.79
N LYS A 115 -3.21 5.99 -2.78
CA LYS A 115 -2.73 5.09 -1.73
C LYS A 115 -3.05 5.62 -0.35
N THR A 116 -2.57 6.82 -0.02
CA THR A 116 -2.67 7.35 1.34
C THR A 116 -4.11 7.70 1.74
N GLU A 117 -4.87 8.38 0.88
CA GLU A 117 -6.29 8.70 1.16
C GLU A 117 -7.17 7.44 1.28
N PRO A 118 -7.15 6.47 0.34
CA PRO A 118 -7.94 5.26 0.48
C PRO A 118 -7.59 4.45 1.73
N MET A 119 -6.31 4.41 2.13
CA MET A 119 -5.90 3.75 3.36
C MET A 119 -6.47 4.46 4.59
N LYS A 120 -6.41 5.79 4.61
CA LYS A 120 -7.03 6.59 5.69
C LYS A 120 -8.53 6.33 5.81
N GLU A 121 -9.24 6.34 4.68
CA GLU A 121 -10.68 6.05 4.63
C GLU A 121 -10.98 4.64 5.17
N TYR A 122 -10.14 3.65 4.81
CA TYR A 122 -10.26 2.28 5.27
C TYR A 122 -10.03 2.16 6.78
N LEU A 123 -8.92 2.72 7.30
CA LEU A 123 -8.59 2.67 8.72
C LEU A 123 -9.65 3.35 9.59
N ALA A 124 -10.17 4.50 9.14
CA ALA A 124 -11.24 5.23 9.84
C ALA A 124 -12.59 4.50 9.85
N GLY A 125 -12.80 3.54 8.94
CA GLY A 125 -14.01 2.72 8.86
C GLY A 125 -13.96 1.45 9.71
N LEU A 126 -12.86 1.18 10.40
CA LEU A 126 -12.73 0.01 11.26
C LEU A 126 -13.38 0.27 12.63
N ASP A 127 -14.01 -0.74 13.19
CA ASP A 127 -14.68 -0.67 14.50
C ASP A 127 -13.69 -0.81 15.69
N TYR A 128 -12.39 -0.75 15.42
CA TYR A 128 -11.31 -0.90 16.38
C TYR A 128 -10.15 0.04 16.05
N GLU A 129 -9.28 0.30 17.01
CA GLU A 129 -8.06 1.09 16.85
C GLU A 129 -6.93 0.22 16.24
N PRO A 130 -6.62 0.37 14.93
CA PRO A 130 -5.62 -0.45 14.27
C PRO A 130 -4.20 0.04 14.54
N VAL A 131 -3.22 -0.83 14.25
CA VAL A 131 -1.83 -0.43 14.00
C VAL A 131 -1.55 -0.61 12.51
N ASP A 132 -1.13 0.45 11.82
CA ASP A 132 -0.72 0.37 10.40
C ASP A 132 0.76 -0.04 10.31
N ALA A 133 1.00 -1.29 9.90
CA ALA A 133 2.36 -1.78 9.70
C ALA A 133 2.83 -1.56 8.26
N VAL A 134 3.95 -0.87 8.10
CA VAL A 134 4.50 -0.50 6.79
C VAL A 134 5.91 -1.04 6.58
N GLY A 135 6.11 -1.78 5.48
CA GLY A 135 7.35 -2.45 5.11
C GLY A 135 8.35 -1.49 4.45
N ILE A 136 8.86 -0.52 5.19
CA ILE A 136 9.91 0.40 4.71
C ILE A 136 11.20 0.22 5.50
N ARG A 137 12.33 0.49 4.86
CA ARG A 137 13.66 0.39 5.46
C ARG A 137 14.40 1.73 5.42
N ALA A 138 15.17 2.00 6.48
CA ALA A 138 16.00 3.20 6.58
C ALA A 138 17.00 3.33 5.41
N ALA A 139 17.52 2.20 4.93
CA ALA A 139 18.50 2.14 3.84
C ALA A 139 17.96 2.61 2.47
N GLU A 140 16.65 2.70 2.28
CA GLU A 140 16.07 3.06 0.99
C GLU A 140 16.18 4.56 0.64
N SER A 141 16.27 5.44 1.64
CA SER A 141 16.44 6.88 1.42
C SER A 141 16.80 7.64 2.69
N VAL A 142 17.41 8.83 2.54
CA VAL A 142 17.74 9.74 3.65
C VAL A 142 16.49 10.17 4.44
N SER A 143 15.33 10.30 3.79
CA SER A 143 14.09 10.63 4.52
C SER A 143 13.63 9.47 5.40
N ARG A 144 13.72 8.22 4.89
CA ARG A 144 13.32 7.03 5.64
C ARG A 144 14.27 6.70 6.79
N SER A 145 15.58 7.02 6.64
CA SER A 145 16.57 6.79 7.71
C SER A 145 16.30 7.59 8.99
N LYS A 146 15.44 8.61 8.92
CA LYS A 146 15.07 9.46 10.05
C LYS A 146 13.73 9.05 10.68
N MET A 147 13.03 8.07 10.10
CA MET A 147 11.74 7.64 10.62
C MET A 147 11.94 6.74 11.83
N PRO A 148 11.17 6.93 12.91
CA PRO A 148 11.19 6.03 14.04
C PRO A 148 10.53 4.69 13.68
N GLU A 149 10.79 3.66 14.47
CA GLU A 149 10.13 2.36 14.33
C GLU A 149 8.64 2.45 14.66
N TRP A 150 8.30 3.26 15.67
CA TRP A 150 6.94 3.54 16.11
C TRP A 150 6.68 5.03 16.14
N GLU A 151 5.50 5.44 15.64
CA GLU A 151 5.01 6.81 15.79
C GLU A 151 3.49 6.86 15.70
N TRP A 152 2.90 7.84 16.39
CA TRP A 152 1.50 8.20 16.16
C TRP A 152 1.36 9.02 14.89
N SER A 153 0.37 8.74 14.09
CA SER A 153 0.06 9.50 12.88
C SER A 153 -1.24 10.27 13.02
N ASP A 154 -1.15 11.58 13.20
CA ASP A 154 -2.33 12.46 13.20
C ASP A 154 -3.11 12.39 11.87
N PHE A 155 -2.43 12.02 10.77
CA PHE A 155 -3.07 11.90 9.48
C PHE A 155 -3.95 10.65 9.39
N PHE A 156 -3.47 9.51 9.85
CA PHE A 156 -4.20 8.23 9.84
C PHE A 156 -5.04 8.00 11.10
N ASP A 157 -4.82 8.80 12.15
CA ASP A 157 -5.42 8.67 13.47
C ASP A 157 -5.17 7.27 14.09
N CYS A 158 -3.94 6.78 13.92
CA CYS A 158 -3.49 5.50 14.45
C CYS A 158 -1.97 5.44 14.63
N GLU A 159 -1.49 4.41 15.31
CA GLU A 159 -0.06 4.12 15.39
C GLU A 159 0.45 3.50 14.08
N ILE A 160 1.65 3.94 13.67
CA ILE A 160 2.39 3.36 12.56
C ILE A 160 3.58 2.58 13.11
N TRP A 161 3.67 1.32 12.70
CA TRP A 161 4.80 0.46 13.00
C TRP A 161 5.61 0.13 11.76
N ARG A 162 6.94 0.24 11.86
CA ARG A 162 7.90 -0.05 10.79
C ARG A 162 8.85 -1.17 11.23
N PRO A 163 8.39 -2.44 11.23
CA PRO A 163 9.17 -3.56 11.76
C PRO A 163 10.50 -3.76 11.02
N LEU A 164 10.57 -3.40 9.74
CA LEU A 164 11.76 -3.56 8.92
C LEU A 164 12.68 -2.33 8.87
N ILE A 165 12.41 -1.28 9.67
CA ILE A 165 13.13 0.01 9.52
C ILE A 165 14.65 -0.15 9.63
N LYS A 166 15.13 -1.07 10.46
CA LYS A 166 16.56 -1.37 10.69
C LYS A 166 17.14 -2.46 9.79
N TRP A 167 16.31 -3.07 8.95
CA TRP A 167 16.72 -4.20 8.12
C TRP A 167 17.62 -3.77 6.97
N SER A 168 18.63 -4.58 6.70
CA SER A 168 19.45 -4.50 5.49
C SER A 168 18.71 -5.13 4.29
N GLU A 169 19.26 -4.98 3.10
CA GLU A 169 18.74 -5.70 1.93
C GLU A 169 18.97 -7.21 2.05
N GLN A 170 20.05 -7.64 2.72
CA GLN A 170 20.33 -9.04 2.95
C GLN A 170 19.28 -9.68 3.88
N ASP A 171 18.88 -9.00 4.95
CA ASP A 171 17.82 -9.50 5.84
C ASP A 171 16.50 -9.74 5.09
N VAL A 172 16.17 -8.84 4.14
CA VAL A 172 14.99 -9.01 3.26
C VAL A 172 15.14 -10.23 2.35
N ILE A 173 16.34 -10.50 1.83
CA ILE A 173 16.58 -11.65 0.97
C ILE A 173 16.55 -12.96 1.78
N ASP A 174 17.12 -12.95 2.97
CA ASP A 174 17.27 -14.13 3.81
C ASP A 174 15.92 -14.66 4.33
N ILE A 175 14.91 -13.78 4.50
CA ILE A 175 13.57 -14.20 4.94
C ILE A 175 12.72 -14.78 3.79
N HIS A 176 13.09 -14.52 2.52
CA HIS A 176 12.39 -15.06 1.33
C HIS A 176 12.81 -16.47 0.98
#